data_152e13a220c2ad7be98432a565ab8a47
#
_entry.id   152e13a220c2ad7be98432a565ab8a47
#
_cell.length_a   1.000
_cell.length_b   1.000
_cell.length_c   1.000
_cell.angle_alpha   90.00
_cell.angle_beta   90.00
_cell.angle_gamma   90.00
#
_symmetry.space_group_name_H-M   'P 1'
#
loop_
_entity.id
_entity.type
_entity.pdbx_description
1 polymer ?
#
loop_
_entity_poly.entity_id
_entity_poly.type
_entity_poly.pdbx_seq_one_letter_code
_entity_poly.pdbx_strand_id
1 'polypeptide(L)'
;MDFYYLLIIIILFSSIQSVIGVGLLLFGTPTLLIMGYAFTEVLWILLPASCSLSLFQIIENRKLVHSKKGVYFLTIPALVFSLILVIKLDYLIDIKRIVGIFLLSIAVLRLTKFADKWTDSLIRKGKNLFYLLIGLIHGISNLGGAPLSVLASSMYDDKKSVSTNIAFVYFVLATSQLIVLSIFKGELYLPEYLIFIPVVILNHLIFGKMLFRH
;
A
#
# COMPACT_ATOMS: atom_id res chain seq x y z
N MET A 1 -14.15 19.31 -2.98
CA MET A 1 -13.95 18.58 -4.26
C MET A 1 -14.98 17.46 -4.30
N ASP A 2 -15.51 17.12 -5.47
CA ASP A 2 -16.71 16.31 -5.56
C ASP A 2 -16.47 14.87 -5.13
N PHE A 3 -17.31 14.38 -4.25
CA PHE A 3 -17.38 12.99 -3.79
C PHE A 3 -17.28 11.97 -4.94
N TYR A 4 -17.83 12.32 -6.11
CA TYR A 4 -17.80 11.48 -7.31
C TYR A 4 -16.39 11.19 -7.82
N TYR A 5 -15.46 12.14 -7.78
CA TYR A 5 -14.06 11.91 -8.19
C TYR A 5 -13.36 10.93 -7.24
N LEU A 6 -13.56 11.07 -5.93
CA LEU A 6 -13.04 10.12 -4.95
C LEU A 6 -13.58 8.72 -5.19
N LEU A 7 -14.89 8.62 -5.44
CA LEU A 7 -15.55 7.34 -5.72
C LEU A 7 -14.95 6.65 -6.96
N ILE A 8 -14.77 7.39 -8.06
CA ILE A 8 -14.16 6.85 -9.29
C ILE A 8 -12.73 6.37 -9.03
N ILE A 9 -11.91 7.15 -8.33
CA ILE A 9 -10.52 6.81 -7.99
C ILE A 9 -10.48 5.53 -7.16
N ILE A 10 -11.35 5.44 -6.15
CA ILE A 10 -11.41 4.29 -5.25
C ILE A 10 -11.87 3.03 -6.00
N ILE A 11 -12.89 3.12 -6.84
CA ILE A 11 -13.35 2.00 -7.67
C ILE A 11 -12.23 1.54 -8.60
N LEU A 12 -11.60 2.46 -9.33
CA LEU A 12 -10.54 2.14 -10.28
C LEU A 12 -9.36 1.42 -9.61
N PHE A 13 -8.83 2.00 -8.53
CA PHE A 13 -7.61 1.46 -7.91
C PHE A 13 -7.89 0.28 -6.97
N SER A 14 -9.09 0.16 -6.41
CA SER A 14 -9.49 -1.06 -5.68
C SER A 14 -9.70 -2.24 -6.63
N SER A 15 -10.13 -2.02 -7.87
CA SER A 15 -10.17 -3.08 -8.90
C SER A 15 -8.77 -3.63 -9.16
N ILE A 16 -7.77 -2.76 -9.32
CA ILE A 16 -6.37 -3.15 -9.51
C ILE A 16 -5.86 -3.92 -8.28
N GLN A 17 -6.12 -3.40 -7.07
CA GLN A 17 -5.72 -4.07 -5.83
C GLN A 17 -6.38 -5.44 -5.67
N SER A 18 -7.62 -5.59 -6.09
CA SER A 18 -8.36 -6.84 -6.03
C SER A 18 -7.71 -7.96 -6.84
N VAL A 19 -6.98 -7.60 -7.91
CA VAL A 19 -6.34 -8.54 -8.82
C VAL A 19 -4.87 -8.81 -8.44
N ILE A 20 -4.13 -7.74 -8.19
CA ILE A 20 -2.66 -7.81 -8.04
C ILE A 20 -2.26 -7.83 -6.55
N GLY A 21 -3.14 -7.39 -5.65
CA GLY A 21 -2.86 -7.21 -4.23
C GLY A 21 -2.30 -5.83 -3.88
N VAL A 22 -1.85 -5.06 -4.87
CA VAL A 22 -1.45 -3.64 -4.73
C VAL A 22 -2.26 -2.78 -5.69
N GLY A 23 -2.62 -1.58 -5.30
CA GLY A 23 -3.38 -0.70 -6.20
C GLY A 23 -3.82 0.57 -5.52
N LEU A 24 -4.76 0.46 -4.59
CA LEU A 24 -5.42 1.60 -3.97
C LEU A 24 -4.43 2.58 -3.32
N LEU A 25 -3.49 2.10 -2.51
CA LEU A 25 -2.48 2.96 -1.89
C LEU A 25 -1.40 3.39 -2.89
N LEU A 26 -0.93 2.47 -3.75
CA LEU A 26 0.17 2.73 -4.68
C LEU A 26 -0.17 3.78 -5.74
N PHE A 27 -1.38 3.74 -6.29
CA PHE A 27 -1.84 4.67 -7.32
C PHE A 27 -2.74 5.77 -6.77
N GLY A 28 -3.56 5.47 -5.76
CA GLY A 28 -4.47 6.44 -5.15
C GLY A 28 -3.73 7.56 -4.43
N THR A 29 -2.66 7.24 -3.69
CA THR A 29 -1.87 8.26 -2.97
C THR A 29 -1.33 9.34 -3.90
N PRO A 30 -0.54 9.03 -4.95
CA PRO A 30 -0.03 10.06 -5.85
C PRO A 30 -1.16 10.81 -6.58
N THR A 31 -2.22 10.12 -6.97
CA THR A 31 -3.36 10.74 -7.65
C THR A 31 -4.01 11.80 -6.75
N LEU A 32 -4.33 11.49 -5.50
CA LEU A 32 -4.94 12.45 -4.59
C LEU A 32 -3.98 13.59 -4.21
N LEU A 33 -2.68 13.32 -4.07
CA LEU A 33 -1.68 14.36 -3.85
C LEU A 33 -1.60 15.35 -5.02
N ILE A 34 -1.67 14.87 -6.27
CA ILE A 34 -1.71 15.73 -7.47
C ILE A 34 -3.00 16.55 -7.49
N MET A 35 -4.12 15.99 -7.04
CA MET A 35 -5.40 16.69 -6.92
C MET A 35 -5.42 17.72 -5.79
N GLY A 36 -4.36 17.85 -5.00
CA GLY A 36 -4.20 18.91 -4.00
C GLY A 36 -4.47 18.52 -2.56
N TYR A 37 -4.87 17.27 -2.29
CA TYR A 37 -5.08 16.78 -0.93
C TYR A 37 -3.76 16.79 -0.13
N ALA A 38 -3.86 17.07 1.18
CA ALA A 38 -2.72 16.90 2.09
C ALA A 38 -2.43 15.42 2.32
N PHE A 39 -1.16 15.05 2.59
CA PHE A 39 -0.79 13.65 2.74
C PHE A 39 -1.57 12.92 3.85
N THR A 40 -1.75 13.55 4.99
CA THR A 40 -2.53 13.00 6.10
C THR A 40 -4.00 12.77 5.74
N GLU A 41 -4.58 13.67 4.96
CA GLU A 41 -5.94 13.55 4.43
C GLU A 41 -6.05 12.38 3.45
N VAL A 42 -5.07 12.23 2.54
CA VAL A 42 -4.97 11.09 1.63
C VAL A 42 -4.93 9.76 2.40
N LEU A 43 -4.18 9.72 3.50
CA LEU A 43 -4.12 8.53 4.34
C LEU A 43 -5.48 8.21 4.97
N TRP A 44 -6.21 9.20 5.50
CA TRP A 44 -7.55 9.00 6.07
C TRP A 44 -8.58 8.52 5.03
N ILE A 45 -8.47 8.98 3.78
CA ILE A 45 -9.34 8.54 2.67
C ILE A 45 -9.06 7.09 2.28
N LEU A 46 -7.79 6.75 2.07
CA LEU A 46 -7.42 5.49 1.43
C LEU A 46 -7.21 4.32 2.40
N LEU A 47 -6.69 4.58 3.62
CA LEU A 47 -6.32 3.50 4.53
C LEU A 47 -7.50 2.65 5.02
N PRO A 48 -8.66 3.21 5.40
CA PRO A 48 -9.81 2.40 5.82
C PRO A 48 -10.31 1.48 4.71
N ALA A 49 -10.38 2.00 3.48
CA ALA A 49 -10.80 1.24 2.30
C ALA A 49 -9.78 0.13 1.96
N SER A 50 -8.48 0.46 1.93
CA SER A 50 -7.41 -0.52 1.65
C SER A 50 -7.30 -1.58 2.73
N CYS A 51 -7.43 -1.19 4.01
CA CYS A 51 -7.43 -2.11 5.14
C CYS A 51 -8.58 -3.13 5.04
N SER A 52 -9.80 -2.65 4.77
CA SER A 52 -10.99 -3.49 4.65
C SER A 52 -10.91 -4.43 3.45
N LEU A 53 -10.45 -3.94 2.29
CA LEU A 53 -10.23 -4.75 1.10
C LEU A 53 -9.19 -5.85 1.35
N SER A 54 -8.06 -5.48 1.95
CA SER A 54 -6.98 -6.42 2.29
C SER A 54 -7.44 -7.46 3.29
N LEU A 55 -8.20 -7.08 4.31
CA LEU A 55 -8.79 -8.01 5.27
C LEU A 55 -9.72 -9.02 4.58
N PHE A 56 -10.57 -8.54 3.66
CA PHE A 56 -11.46 -9.41 2.90
C PHE A 56 -10.69 -10.43 2.05
N GLN A 57 -9.64 -9.99 1.34
CA GLN A 57 -8.75 -10.87 0.56
C GLN A 57 -8.06 -11.93 1.43
N ILE A 58 -7.64 -11.56 2.65
CA ILE A 58 -7.05 -12.48 3.63
C ILE A 58 -8.06 -13.55 4.06
N ILE A 59 -9.28 -13.15 4.41
CA ILE A 59 -10.34 -14.06 4.86
C ILE A 59 -10.67 -15.07 3.76
N GLU A 60 -10.81 -14.61 2.51
CA GLU A 60 -11.09 -15.48 1.36
C GLU A 60 -9.99 -16.52 1.12
N ASN A 61 -8.74 -16.14 1.34
CA ASN A 61 -7.57 -16.95 1.01
C ASN A 61 -6.69 -17.29 2.23
N ARG A 62 -7.30 -17.41 3.42
CA ARG A 62 -6.60 -17.59 4.71
C ARG A 62 -5.55 -18.70 4.74
N LYS A 63 -5.76 -19.77 3.95
CA LYS A 63 -4.82 -20.90 3.86
C LYS A 63 -3.50 -20.56 3.15
N LEU A 64 -3.47 -19.48 2.37
CA LEU A 64 -2.31 -19.03 1.61
C LEU A 64 -1.51 -17.94 2.34
N VAL A 65 -1.99 -17.50 3.51
CA VAL A 65 -1.32 -16.46 4.28
C VAL A 65 -0.11 -17.05 5.01
N HIS A 66 1.05 -16.42 4.80
CA HIS A 66 2.29 -16.78 5.48
C HIS A 66 2.81 -15.56 6.25
N SER A 67 2.68 -15.62 7.57
CA SER A 67 3.24 -14.59 8.45
C SER A 67 4.77 -14.57 8.35
N LYS A 68 5.34 -13.37 8.24
CA LYS A 68 6.80 -13.17 8.14
C LYS A 68 7.30 -12.33 9.30
N LYS A 69 8.25 -12.85 10.07
CA LYS A 69 8.89 -12.13 11.19
C LYS A 69 9.44 -10.76 10.75
N GLY A 70 10.00 -10.66 9.54
CA GLY A 70 10.52 -9.40 9.00
C GLY A 70 9.48 -8.29 8.92
N VAL A 71 8.20 -8.61 8.67
CA VAL A 71 7.12 -7.62 8.65
C VAL A 71 6.95 -6.98 10.02
N TYR A 72 6.89 -7.80 11.07
CA TYR A 72 6.65 -7.30 12.43
C TYR A 72 7.87 -6.59 13.03
N PHE A 73 9.08 -7.13 12.85
CA PHE A 73 10.28 -6.64 13.51
C PHE A 73 11.06 -5.59 12.72
N LEU A 74 10.87 -5.49 11.42
CA LEU A 74 11.59 -4.54 10.57
C LEU A 74 10.63 -3.57 9.88
N THR A 75 9.58 -4.07 9.20
CA THR A 75 8.72 -3.22 8.39
C THR A 75 7.85 -2.30 9.25
N ILE A 76 7.19 -2.83 10.29
CA ILE A 76 6.32 -2.00 11.17
C ILE A 76 7.14 -0.92 11.90
N PRO A 77 8.25 -1.22 12.59
CA PRO A 77 9.03 -0.18 13.26
C PRO A 77 9.55 0.90 12.29
N ALA A 78 10.01 0.49 11.11
CA ALA A 78 10.48 1.42 10.08
C ALA A 78 9.35 2.31 9.56
N LEU A 79 8.16 1.75 9.33
CA LEU A 79 6.95 2.48 8.92
C LEU A 79 6.54 3.48 10.00
N VAL A 80 6.42 3.04 11.25
CA VAL A 80 6.00 3.90 12.36
C VAL A 80 6.97 5.06 12.52
N PHE A 81 8.28 4.77 12.54
CA PHE A 81 9.32 5.80 12.62
C PHE A 81 9.20 6.82 11.49
N SER A 82 9.17 6.36 10.24
CA SER A 82 9.13 7.25 9.09
C SER A 82 7.82 8.04 8.97
N LEU A 83 6.67 7.44 9.32
CA LEU A 83 5.39 8.13 9.33
C LEU A 83 5.32 9.21 10.42
N ILE A 84 5.79 8.93 11.64
CA ILE A 84 5.87 9.94 12.71
C ILE A 84 6.77 11.10 12.28
N LEU A 85 7.88 10.80 11.64
CA LEU A 85 8.80 11.81 11.13
C LEU A 85 8.12 12.71 10.10
N VAL A 86 7.40 12.14 9.15
CA VAL A 86 6.61 12.90 8.16
C VAL A 86 5.54 13.74 8.85
N ILE A 87 4.78 13.18 9.78
CA ILE A 87 3.72 13.93 10.48
C ILE A 87 4.27 15.12 11.28
N LYS A 88 5.43 14.95 11.92
CA LYS A 88 6.07 16.01 12.71
C LYS A 88 6.78 17.06 11.87
N LEU A 89 7.32 16.68 10.71
CA LEU A 89 8.08 17.56 9.82
C LEU A 89 7.26 17.98 8.57
N ASP A 90 5.94 17.86 8.61
CA ASP A 90 5.02 18.13 7.50
C ASP A 90 5.27 19.52 6.87
N TYR A 91 5.62 20.52 7.69
CA TYR A 91 5.94 21.88 7.25
C TYR A 91 7.29 22.02 6.54
N LEU A 92 8.21 21.05 6.66
CA LEU A 92 9.54 21.06 6.04
C LEU A 92 9.63 20.10 4.84
N ILE A 93 8.74 19.10 4.77
CA ILE A 93 8.82 18.00 3.82
C ILE A 93 7.79 18.18 2.72
N ASP A 94 8.25 18.38 1.50
CA ASP A 94 7.39 18.37 0.32
C ASP A 94 7.14 16.90 -0.13
N ILE A 95 6.12 16.28 0.46
CA ILE A 95 5.76 14.89 0.17
C ILE A 95 5.42 14.69 -1.30
N LYS A 96 4.82 15.68 -1.98
CA LYS A 96 4.49 15.60 -3.41
C LYS A 96 5.76 15.39 -4.24
N ARG A 97 6.83 16.13 -3.94
CA ARG A 97 8.13 15.96 -4.60
C ARG A 97 8.74 14.60 -4.32
N ILE A 98 8.72 14.14 -3.08
CA ILE A 98 9.26 12.83 -2.70
C ILE A 98 8.53 11.71 -3.44
N VAL A 99 7.20 11.74 -3.45
CA VAL A 99 6.36 10.78 -4.17
C VAL A 99 6.64 10.83 -5.68
N GLY A 100 6.74 12.03 -6.26
CA GLY A 100 7.07 12.22 -7.67
C GLY A 100 8.44 11.67 -8.05
N ILE A 101 9.48 11.99 -7.28
CA ILE A 101 10.84 11.47 -7.50
C ILE A 101 10.87 9.95 -7.37
N PHE A 102 10.18 9.40 -6.38
CA PHE A 102 10.13 7.96 -6.17
C PHE A 102 9.44 7.22 -7.33
N LEU A 103 8.30 7.75 -7.83
CA LEU A 103 7.62 7.19 -9.00
C LEU A 103 8.48 7.26 -10.26
N LEU A 104 9.16 8.38 -10.50
CA LEU A 104 10.10 8.53 -11.62
C LEU A 104 11.26 7.53 -11.49
N SER A 105 11.81 7.36 -10.30
CA SER A 105 12.88 6.40 -10.05
C SER A 105 12.44 4.96 -10.35
N ILE A 106 11.24 4.56 -9.91
CA ILE A 106 10.67 3.25 -10.24
C ILE A 106 10.46 3.10 -11.74
N ALA A 107 9.92 4.12 -12.41
CA ALA A 107 9.67 4.07 -13.86
C ALA A 107 10.98 3.90 -14.63
N VAL A 108 12.02 4.67 -14.29
CA VAL A 108 13.36 4.56 -14.91
C VAL A 108 13.98 3.19 -14.65
N LEU A 109 13.92 2.69 -13.41
CA LEU A 109 14.42 1.36 -13.07
C LEU A 109 13.71 0.25 -13.87
N ARG A 110 12.40 0.37 -14.08
CA ARG A 110 11.61 -0.60 -14.86
C ARG A 110 11.94 -0.58 -16.36
N LEU A 111 12.38 0.55 -16.91
CA LEU A 111 12.82 0.67 -18.29
C LEU A 111 14.21 0.06 -18.52
N THR A 112 14.99 -0.14 -17.48
CA THR A 112 16.33 -0.72 -17.55
C THR A 112 16.28 -2.20 -17.16
N LYS A 113 16.81 -3.09 -18.03
CA LYS A 113 17.00 -4.53 -17.70
C LYS A 113 17.91 -4.77 -16.48
N PHE A 114 18.46 -3.73 -15.91
CA PHE A 114 19.24 -3.73 -14.68
C PHE A 114 18.41 -4.08 -13.45
N ALA A 115 17.12 -3.75 -13.46
CA ALA A 115 16.24 -3.98 -12.33
C ALA A 115 16.14 -5.46 -11.95
N ASP A 116 16.03 -6.37 -12.92
CA ASP A 116 15.82 -7.79 -12.65
C ASP A 116 17.03 -8.45 -11.97
N LYS A 117 18.23 -8.19 -12.48
CA LYS A 117 19.48 -8.75 -11.91
C LYS A 117 19.81 -8.18 -10.53
N TRP A 118 19.58 -6.89 -10.34
CA TRP A 118 19.82 -6.20 -9.05
C TRP A 118 18.84 -6.69 -7.99
N THR A 119 17.59 -6.81 -8.35
CA THR A 119 16.51 -7.23 -7.46
C THR A 119 16.74 -8.65 -6.94
N ASP A 120 17.06 -9.60 -7.81
CA ASP A 120 17.34 -10.99 -7.41
C ASP A 120 18.57 -11.11 -6.51
N SER A 121 19.63 -10.34 -6.78
CA SER A 121 20.82 -10.32 -5.95
C SER A 121 20.57 -9.71 -4.56
N LEU A 122 19.84 -8.59 -4.50
CA LEU A 122 19.48 -7.92 -3.26
C LEU A 122 18.54 -8.78 -2.41
N ILE A 123 17.55 -9.44 -3.03
CA ILE A 123 16.61 -10.30 -2.30
C ILE A 123 17.33 -11.51 -1.71
N ARG A 124 18.22 -12.16 -2.46
CA ARG A 124 18.99 -13.32 -1.96
C ARG A 124 19.93 -12.96 -0.81
N LYS A 125 20.57 -11.78 -0.87
CA LYS A 125 21.58 -11.34 0.11
C LYS A 125 21.01 -10.50 1.26
N GLY A 126 19.82 -9.93 1.12
CA GLY A 126 19.33 -8.90 2.03
C GLY A 126 17.82 -8.81 2.22
N LYS A 127 17.10 -9.93 2.40
CA LYS A 127 15.64 -9.89 2.71
C LYS A 127 15.27 -8.92 3.81
N ASN A 128 16.09 -8.83 4.85
CA ASN A 128 15.87 -7.90 5.97
C ASN A 128 15.96 -6.44 5.53
N LEU A 129 16.85 -6.12 4.60
CA LEU A 129 16.93 -4.77 4.01
C LEU A 129 15.67 -4.43 3.23
N PHE A 130 15.10 -5.39 2.48
CA PHE A 130 13.83 -5.19 1.78
C PHE A 130 12.67 -4.90 2.76
N TYR A 131 12.57 -5.65 3.86
CA TYR A 131 11.55 -5.38 4.88
C TYR A 131 11.70 -3.99 5.48
N LEU A 132 12.93 -3.56 5.76
CA LEU A 132 13.21 -2.21 6.25
C LEU A 132 12.81 -1.15 5.23
N LEU A 133 13.22 -1.30 3.97
CA LEU A 133 12.91 -0.38 2.87
C LEU A 133 11.40 -0.28 2.61
N ILE A 134 10.68 -1.41 2.62
CA ILE A 134 9.22 -1.41 2.48
C ILE A 134 8.59 -0.52 3.54
N GLY A 135 9.00 -0.67 4.82
CA GLY A 135 8.47 0.14 5.91
C GLY A 135 8.79 1.63 5.76
N LEU A 136 10.05 1.97 5.52
CA LEU A 136 10.49 3.37 5.35
C LEU A 136 9.76 4.04 4.19
N ILE A 137 9.74 3.42 3.01
CA ILE A 137 9.09 3.96 1.82
C ILE A 137 7.59 4.10 2.07
N HIS A 138 6.96 3.09 2.69
CA HIS A 138 5.53 3.12 2.95
C HIS A 138 5.14 4.21 3.95
N GLY A 139 5.91 4.40 5.02
CA GLY A 139 5.63 5.45 6.00
C GLY A 139 5.84 6.86 5.46
N ILE A 140 6.81 7.08 4.56
CA ILE A 140 7.08 8.40 3.97
C ILE A 140 6.08 8.74 2.87
N SER A 141 5.71 7.77 2.02
CA SER A 141 5.06 8.06 0.74
C SER A 141 3.83 7.19 0.43
N ASN A 142 3.54 6.21 1.28
CA ASN A 142 2.51 5.19 1.04
C ASN A 142 2.76 4.28 -0.19
N LEU A 143 3.97 4.35 -0.78
CA LEU A 143 4.35 3.63 -2.01
C LEU A 143 5.12 2.32 -1.77
N GLY A 144 5.15 1.82 -0.53
CA GLY A 144 5.83 0.57 -0.18
C GLY A 144 5.31 -0.69 -0.90
N GLY A 145 4.17 -0.57 -1.59
CA GLY A 145 3.61 -1.64 -2.41
C GLY A 145 4.49 -2.05 -3.59
N ALA A 146 5.25 -1.13 -4.17
CA ALA A 146 6.14 -1.44 -5.28
C ALA A 146 7.27 -2.40 -4.86
N PRO A 147 8.10 -2.12 -3.85
CA PRO A 147 9.09 -3.08 -3.37
C PRO A 147 8.45 -4.33 -2.74
N LEU A 148 7.28 -4.21 -2.10
CA LEU A 148 6.56 -5.36 -1.55
C LEU A 148 6.13 -6.36 -2.63
N SER A 149 5.61 -5.88 -3.78
CA SER A 149 5.21 -6.75 -4.88
C SER A 149 6.39 -7.52 -5.46
N VAL A 150 7.55 -6.87 -5.56
CA VAL A 150 8.79 -7.51 -6.00
C VAL A 150 9.22 -8.59 -5.01
N LEU A 151 9.25 -8.28 -3.71
CA LEU A 151 9.60 -9.25 -2.67
C LEU A 151 8.63 -10.44 -2.67
N ALA A 152 7.32 -10.21 -2.76
CA ALA A 152 6.32 -11.26 -2.77
C ALA A 152 6.44 -12.16 -4.00
N SER A 153 6.63 -11.58 -5.19
CA SER A 153 6.83 -12.34 -6.44
C SER A 153 8.10 -13.19 -6.43
N SER A 154 9.11 -12.81 -5.65
CA SER A 154 10.31 -13.62 -5.47
C SER A 154 10.17 -14.77 -4.45
N MET A 155 9.10 -14.75 -3.66
CA MET A 155 8.88 -15.72 -2.57
C MET A 155 7.80 -16.75 -2.87
N TYR A 156 6.92 -16.47 -3.83
CA TYR A 156 5.78 -17.30 -4.17
C TYR A 156 5.66 -17.46 -5.68
N ASP A 157 5.40 -18.69 -6.13
CA ASP A 157 5.34 -19.03 -7.56
C ASP A 157 3.95 -18.76 -8.16
N ASP A 158 2.90 -18.91 -7.37
CA ASP A 158 1.53 -18.72 -7.85
C ASP A 158 0.98 -17.31 -7.55
N LYS A 159 0.27 -16.75 -8.51
CA LYS A 159 -0.29 -15.38 -8.45
C LYS A 159 -1.21 -15.16 -7.24
N LYS A 160 -1.94 -16.18 -6.83
CA LYS A 160 -2.90 -16.08 -5.74
C LYS A 160 -2.18 -15.99 -4.39
N SER A 161 -1.13 -16.77 -4.18
CA SER A 161 -0.25 -16.67 -3.01
C SER A 161 0.47 -15.32 -2.96
N VAL A 162 0.99 -14.83 -4.10
CA VAL A 162 1.60 -13.50 -4.19
C VAL A 162 0.61 -12.44 -3.74
N SER A 163 -0.57 -12.35 -4.38
CA SER A 163 -1.59 -11.35 -4.08
C SER A 163 -2.08 -11.42 -2.63
N THR A 164 -2.33 -12.63 -2.12
CA THR A 164 -2.81 -12.83 -0.73
C THR A 164 -1.77 -12.39 0.30
N ASN A 165 -0.48 -12.70 0.09
CA ASN A 165 0.56 -12.29 1.03
C ASN A 165 0.89 -10.80 0.93
N ILE A 166 0.73 -10.17 -0.23
CA ILE A 166 0.74 -8.71 -0.36
C ILE A 166 -0.41 -8.11 0.45
N ALA A 167 -1.64 -8.61 0.27
CA ALA A 167 -2.80 -8.13 1.02
C ALA A 167 -2.59 -8.25 2.53
N PHE A 168 -1.99 -9.36 3.00
CA PHE A 168 -1.65 -9.53 4.41
C PHE A 168 -0.72 -8.42 4.92
N VAL A 169 0.35 -8.13 4.19
CA VAL A 169 1.29 -7.06 4.58
C VAL A 169 0.58 -5.70 4.51
N TYR A 170 -0.20 -5.42 3.49
CA TYR A 170 -0.97 -4.17 3.37
C TYR A 170 -1.95 -3.96 4.51
N PHE A 171 -2.65 -5.02 4.93
CA PHE A 171 -3.52 -4.97 6.10
C PHE A 171 -2.77 -4.56 7.35
N VAL A 172 -1.61 -5.18 7.60
CA VAL A 172 -0.76 -4.87 8.76
C VAL A 172 -0.24 -3.42 8.69
N LEU A 173 0.24 -2.98 7.52
CA LEU A 173 0.75 -1.63 7.31
C LEU A 173 -0.36 -0.58 7.47
N ALA A 174 -1.51 -0.77 6.82
CA ALA A 174 -2.65 0.15 6.91
C ALA A 174 -3.17 0.27 8.34
N THR A 175 -3.31 -0.85 9.06
CA THR A 175 -3.71 -0.83 10.47
C THR A 175 -2.70 -0.06 11.33
N SER A 176 -1.39 -0.31 11.13
CA SER A 176 -0.33 0.40 11.86
C SER A 176 -0.36 1.91 11.57
N GLN A 177 -0.57 2.32 10.32
CA GLN A 177 -0.68 3.73 9.95
C GLN A 177 -1.92 4.38 10.56
N LEU A 178 -3.08 3.71 10.54
CA LEU A 178 -4.31 4.21 11.18
C LEU A 178 -4.11 4.44 12.68
N ILE A 179 -3.44 3.52 13.37
CA ILE A 179 -3.12 3.66 14.79
C ILE A 179 -2.22 4.90 15.01
N VAL A 180 -1.16 5.06 14.22
CA VAL A 180 -0.26 6.22 14.34
C VAL A 180 -1.00 7.53 14.06
N LEU A 181 -1.81 7.59 13.01
CA LEU A 181 -2.60 8.76 12.67
C LEU A 181 -3.56 9.14 13.80
N SER A 182 -4.28 8.17 14.36
CA SER A 182 -5.22 8.38 15.47
C SER A 182 -4.52 8.95 16.71
N ILE A 183 -3.31 8.51 17.01
CA ILE A 183 -2.53 9.00 18.16
C ILE A 183 -1.99 10.42 17.93
N PHE A 184 -1.46 10.72 16.74
CA PHE A 184 -0.71 11.96 16.50
C PHE A 184 -1.54 13.10 15.91
N LYS A 185 -2.63 12.81 15.21
CA LYS A 185 -3.50 13.85 14.60
C LYS A 185 -4.84 14.02 15.31
N GLY A 186 -5.23 13.11 16.21
CA GLY A 186 -6.34 13.28 17.16
C GLY A 186 -7.75 13.41 16.55
N GLU A 187 -7.86 13.78 15.31
CA GLU A 187 -9.11 13.98 14.59
C GLU A 187 -9.42 12.71 13.79
N LEU A 188 -10.46 12.01 14.23
CA LEU A 188 -11.02 10.90 13.47
C LEU A 188 -11.87 11.45 12.31
N TYR A 189 -11.26 11.77 11.19
CA TYR A 189 -11.98 12.04 9.92
C TYR A 189 -12.65 10.77 9.34
N LEU A 190 -12.82 9.75 10.17
CA LEU A 190 -13.28 8.43 9.79
C LEU A 190 -14.72 8.35 9.26
N PRO A 191 -15.72 9.05 9.79
CA PRO A 191 -17.12 8.75 9.44
C PRO A 191 -17.44 8.95 7.96
N GLU A 192 -16.89 10.00 7.35
CA GLU A 192 -17.21 10.35 5.96
C GLU A 192 -16.58 9.39 4.95
N TYR A 193 -15.39 8.84 5.25
CA TYR A 193 -14.67 7.96 4.34
C TYR A 193 -14.98 6.47 4.55
N LEU A 194 -15.67 6.11 5.63
CA LEU A 194 -16.14 4.73 5.86
C LEU A 194 -17.12 4.24 4.79
N ILE A 195 -17.77 5.17 4.08
CA ILE A 195 -18.66 4.83 2.95
C ILE A 195 -17.92 4.12 1.82
N PHE A 196 -16.60 4.26 1.71
CA PHE A 196 -15.83 3.57 0.70
C PHE A 196 -15.57 2.09 1.03
N ILE A 197 -15.74 1.66 2.28
CA ILE A 197 -15.58 0.25 2.68
C ILE A 197 -16.51 -0.69 1.90
N PRO A 198 -17.85 -0.51 1.92
CA PRO A 198 -18.72 -1.35 1.13
C PRO A 198 -18.44 -1.26 -0.38
N VAL A 199 -18.02 -0.10 -0.88
CA VAL A 199 -17.68 0.09 -2.29
C VAL A 199 -16.51 -0.81 -2.70
N VAL A 200 -15.41 -0.83 -1.94
CA VAL A 200 -14.24 -1.65 -2.30
C VAL A 200 -14.50 -3.14 -2.15
N ILE A 201 -15.35 -3.54 -1.18
CA ILE A 201 -15.72 -4.95 -1.00
C ILE A 201 -16.61 -5.42 -2.16
N LEU A 202 -17.64 -4.65 -2.54
CA LEU A 202 -18.49 -4.95 -3.70
C LEU A 202 -17.65 -5.02 -4.98
N ASN A 203 -16.75 -4.07 -5.17
CA ASN A 203 -15.85 -4.02 -6.31
C ASN A 203 -14.96 -5.27 -6.37
N HIS A 204 -14.43 -5.72 -5.23
CA HIS A 204 -13.65 -6.96 -5.16
C HIS A 204 -14.49 -8.21 -5.51
N LEU A 205 -15.73 -8.28 -5.05
CA LEU A 205 -16.62 -9.39 -5.38
C LEU A 205 -16.91 -9.49 -6.89
N ILE A 206 -16.93 -8.35 -7.59
CA ILE A 206 -17.14 -8.27 -9.04
C ILE A 206 -15.86 -8.62 -9.77
N PHE A 207 -14.77 -7.89 -9.53
CA PHE A 207 -13.53 -7.97 -10.32
C PHE A 207 -12.56 -9.05 -9.82
N GLY A 208 -12.46 -9.26 -8.51
CA GLY A 208 -11.57 -10.26 -7.92
C GLY A 208 -11.95 -11.69 -8.33
N LYS A 209 -13.26 -11.98 -8.39
CA LYS A 209 -13.74 -13.33 -8.81
C LYS A 209 -13.70 -13.56 -10.30
N MET A 210 -13.80 -12.53 -11.14
CA MET A 210 -13.75 -12.68 -12.60
C MET A 210 -12.39 -13.16 -13.11
N LEU A 211 -11.31 -12.69 -12.51
CA LEU A 211 -9.94 -12.95 -12.99
C LEU A 211 -9.31 -14.24 -12.43
N PHE A 212 -9.83 -14.80 -11.34
CA PHE A 212 -9.37 -16.08 -10.78
C PHE A 212 -10.25 -17.28 -11.19
N ARG A 213 -11.19 -17.07 -12.13
CA ARG A 213 -12.08 -18.12 -12.64
C ARG A 213 -11.51 -18.92 -13.84
N HIS A 214 -10.28 -18.60 -14.28
CA HIS A 214 -9.63 -19.32 -15.40
C HIS A 214 -8.30 -19.92 -14.98
#